data_8e0adf2a6aaa617bbea9cb66e1a5a036
#
_entry.id   8e0adf2a6aaa617bbea9cb66e1a5a036
#
_cell.length_a   1.000
_cell.length_b   1.000
_cell.length_c   1.000
_cell.angle_alpha   90.00
_cell.angle_beta   90.00
_cell.angle_gamma   90.00
#
_symmetry.space_group_name_H-M   'P 1'
#
loop_
_entity.id
_entity.type
_entity.pdbx_description
1 polymer ?
#
loop_
_entity_poly.entity_id
_entity_poly.type
_entity_poly.pdbx_seq_one_letter_code
_entity_poly.pdbx_strand_id
1 'polypeptide(L)'
;MTKGEIYMRTLLLMTALFFCGICFGTDFPAIHTVRGELDKMSGHLQGACASQDAFYFGHQKGIFKLTRDGKIIKHVSAPPHSGDVCYYKGKVYSAVAYYDKARLGKGCINEYDADLNLLRTYELEVSTDGITVLNDKIYFGAGPTQQKLHRGNRIGVIPVDFKGKPEFFDIDHGYPTHFGVQCIATDGKLLFMSFYCHEYGVGVFTPDLKPVGVIKFTSSIGFGDFPQNKTADTVFFRVRQKYNYKKKEKPYFIITFHKYRNGKMINLSSKENKK
;
A
#
# COMPACT_ATOMS: atom_id res chain seq x y z
N MET A 1 -12.16 -55.78 -16.42
CA MET A 1 -11.62 -54.51 -16.95
C MET A 1 -11.05 -54.75 -18.32
N THR A 2 -11.59 -54.14 -19.34
CA THR A 2 -11.16 -54.35 -20.73
C THR A 2 -9.93 -53.47 -21.02
N LYS A 3 -9.10 -53.90 -21.97
CA LYS A 3 -7.89 -53.13 -22.39
C LYS A 3 -8.19 -51.67 -22.75
N GLY A 4 -9.43 -51.36 -23.18
CA GLY A 4 -9.89 -50.02 -23.51
C GLY A 4 -10.06 -49.10 -22.29
N GLU A 5 -10.45 -49.65 -21.13
CA GLU A 5 -10.64 -48.83 -19.90
C GLU A 5 -9.31 -48.40 -19.28
N ILE A 6 -8.27 -49.20 -19.45
CA ILE A 6 -6.91 -48.87 -18.97
C ILE A 6 -6.31 -47.76 -19.83
N TYR A 7 -6.49 -47.79 -21.15
CA TYR A 7 -6.00 -46.73 -22.04
C TYR A 7 -6.69 -45.37 -21.81
N MET A 8 -7.99 -45.41 -21.56
CA MET A 8 -8.73 -44.14 -21.32
C MET A 8 -8.38 -43.52 -19.97
N ARG A 9 -8.12 -44.33 -18.93
CA ARG A 9 -7.66 -43.80 -17.63
C ARG A 9 -6.23 -43.27 -17.69
N THR A 10 -5.35 -43.91 -18.46
CA THR A 10 -3.97 -43.41 -18.62
C THR A 10 -3.92 -42.12 -19.46
N LEU A 11 -4.79 -42.00 -20.47
CA LEU A 11 -4.88 -40.78 -21.26
C LEU A 11 -5.47 -39.62 -20.47
N LEU A 12 -6.47 -39.86 -19.58
CA LEU A 12 -7.01 -38.81 -18.67
C LEU A 12 -6.01 -38.39 -17.59
N LEU A 13 -5.17 -39.33 -17.08
CA LEU A 13 -4.10 -38.97 -16.15
C LEU A 13 -2.97 -38.19 -16.84
N MET A 14 -2.62 -38.49 -18.07
CA MET A 14 -1.61 -37.74 -18.81
C MET A 14 -2.08 -36.35 -19.22
N THR A 15 -3.37 -36.15 -19.56
CA THR A 15 -3.93 -34.82 -19.82
C THR A 15 -4.04 -34.00 -18.54
N ALA A 16 -4.33 -34.57 -17.38
CA ALA A 16 -4.34 -33.89 -16.11
C ALA A 16 -2.94 -33.44 -15.64
N LEU A 17 -1.89 -34.20 -15.97
CA LEU A 17 -0.50 -33.85 -15.67
C LEU A 17 0.07 -32.78 -16.61
N PHE A 18 -0.45 -32.64 -17.84
CA PHE A 18 -0.01 -31.58 -18.76
C PHE A 18 -0.63 -30.22 -18.48
N PHE A 19 -1.77 -30.15 -17.78
CA PHE A 19 -2.38 -28.87 -17.38
C PHE A 19 -1.85 -28.30 -16.06
N CYS A 20 -1.04 -29.05 -15.31
CA CYS A 20 -0.47 -28.60 -14.04
C CYS A 20 0.93 -27.98 -14.17
N GLY A 21 1.44 -27.81 -15.38
CA GLY A 21 2.82 -27.38 -15.65
C GLY A 21 3.00 -26.02 -16.33
N ILE A 22 1.92 -25.26 -16.60
CA ILE A 22 2.07 -23.88 -17.02
C ILE A 22 2.04 -23.00 -15.76
N CYS A 23 3.12 -23.07 -14.99
CA CYS A 23 3.53 -21.90 -14.22
C CYS A 23 3.80 -20.80 -15.24
N PHE A 24 2.80 -19.97 -15.53
CA PHE A 24 3.06 -18.67 -16.07
C PHE A 24 3.98 -18.00 -15.06
N GLY A 25 5.28 -18.02 -15.34
CA GLY A 25 6.20 -17.08 -14.75
C GLY A 25 5.61 -15.72 -15.06
N THR A 26 4.97 -15.12 -14.07
CA THR A 26 4.53 -13.74 -14.19
C THR A 26 5.81 -12.93 -14.25
N ASP A 27 6.28 -12.65 -15.46
CA ASP A 27 7.30 -11.65 -15.69
C ASP A 27 6.72 -10.33 -15.15
N PHE A 28 7.18 -9.97 -13.97
CA PHE A 28 6.86 -8.66 -13.43
C PHE A 28 7.41 -7.64 -14.41
N PRO A 29 6.59 -6.68 -14.81
CA PRO A 29 7.09 -5.62 -15.62
C PRO A 29 8.31 -5.02 -14.93
N ALA A 30 9.41 -4.92 -15.65
CA ALA A 30 10.62 -4.24 -15.24
C ALA A 30 10.28 -2.85 -14.65
N ILE A 31 11.21 -2.23 -13.96
CA ILE A 31 11.08 -0.89 -13.39
C ILE A 31 10.27 0.01 -14.29
N HIS A 32 9.09 0.45 -13.84
CA HIS A 32 8.37 1.50 -14.51
C HIS A 32 8.80 2.85 -13.93
N THR A 33 9.70 3.53 -14.63
CA THR A 33 9.93 4.95 -14.38
C THR A 33 8.77 5.71 -15.01
N VAL A 34 7.88 6.20 -14.19
CA VAL A 34 6.79 7.03 -14.66
C VAL A 34 7.23 8.47 -14.57
N ARG A 35 7.47 9.06 -15.73
CA ARG A 35 7.67 10.50 -15.90
C ARG A 35 6.34 11.09 -16.35
N GLY A 36 5.50 11.48 -15.41
CA GLY A 36 4.25 12.19 -15.70
C GLY A 36 4.42 13.69 -15.51
N GLU A 37 3.54 14.47 -16.12
CA GLU A 37 3.42 15.90 -15.82
C GLU A 37 2.87 16.08 -14.41
N LEU A 38 3.77 16.14 -13.44
CA LEU A 38 3.45 16.40 -12.03
C LEU A 38 3.24 17.90 -11.76
N ASP A 39 3.16 18.74 -12.77
CA ASP A 39 2.95 20.20 -12.61
C ASP A 39 1.73 20.55 -11.77
N LYS A 40 0.74 19.67 -11.73
CA LYS A 40 -0.43 19.80 -10.85
C LYS A 40 -0.22 19.24 -9.45
N MET A 41 0.90 18.58 -9.21
CA MET A 41 1.23 17.92 -7.95
C MET A 41 2.23 18.75 -7.13
N SER A 42 1.87 19.98 -6.76
CA SER A 42 2.63 20.69 -5.73
C SER A 42 2.41 19.99 -4.40
N GLY A 43 3.45 19.43 -3.81
CA GLY A 43 3.41 18.61 -2.61
C GLY A 43 4.12 17.28 -2.83
N HIS A 44 3.94 16.32 -1.95
CA HIS A 44 4.58 15.03 -2.02
C HIS A 44 3.59 13.87 -1.88
N LEU A 45 4.02 12.70 -2.37
CA LEU A 45 3.29 11.46 -2.18
C LEU A 45 3.27 11.10 -0.70
N GLN A 46 2.13 10.60 -0.24
CA GLN A 46 1.90 10.15 1.12
C GLN A 46 1.75 8.64 1.20
N GLY A 47 1.11 8.02 0.21
CA GLY A 47 0.87 6.60 0.18
C GLY A 47 0.54 6.10 -1.22
N ALA A 48 0.43 4.77 -1.34
CA ALA A 48 0.13 4.16 -2.62
C ALA A 48 -0.47 2.76 -2.46
N CYS A 49 -1.44 2.45 -3.31
CA CYS A 49 -1.97 1.09 -3.45
C CYS A 49 -2.25 0.76 -4.92
N ALA A 50 -2.62 -0.48 -5.19
CA ALA A 50 -2.94 -0.92 -6.54
C ALA A 50 -4.15 -1.85 -6.56
N SER A 51 -4.94 -1.76 -7.63
CA SER A 51 -5.87 -2.80 -8.06
C SER A 51 -5.20 -3.66 -9.13
N GLN A 52 -5.93 -4.63 -9.69
CA GLN A 52 -5.46 -5.38 -10.85
C GLN A 52 -5.16 -4.48 -12.04
N ASP A 53 -5.90 -3.38 -12.22
CA ASP A 53 -5.90 -2.57 -13.44
C ASP A 53 -5.26 -1.18 -13.27
N ALA A 54 -5.08 -0.72 -12.03
CA ALA A 54 -4.66 0.65 -11.77
C ALA A 54 -3.76 0.78 -10.54
N PHE A 55 -2.98 1.85 -10.50
CA PHE A 55 -2.37 2.38 -9.29
C PHE A 55 -3.20 3.53 -8.73
N TYR A 56 -3.18 3.69 -7.41
CA TYR A 56 -3.76 4.80 -6.69
C TYR A 56 -2.70 5.41 -5.78
N PHE A 57 -2.51 6.71 -5.88
CA PHE A 57 -1.52 7.43 -5.09
C PHE A 57 -2.19 8.46 -4.21
N GLY A 58 -2.03 8.32 -2.90
CA GLY A 58 -2.33 9.37 -1.94
C GLY A 58 -1.31 10.50 -2.05
N HIS A 59 -1.79 11.72 -2.06
CA HIS A 59 -0.98 12.91 -2.21
C HIS A 59 -1.55 14.01 -1.33
N GLN A 60 -0.72 14.94 -0.87
CA GLN A 60 -1.17 16.05 0.00
C GLN A 60 -2.41 16.80 -0.50
N LYS A 61 -2.70 16.78 -1.79
CA LYS A 61 -3.82 17.50 -2.40
C LYS A 61 -4.93 16.61 -2.93
N GLY A 62 -4.85 15.31 -2.70
CA GLY A 62 -5.87 14.40 -3.17
C GLY A 62 -5.36 13.02 -3.54
N ILE A 63 -6.12 12.32 -4.36
CA ILE A 63 -5.80 10.98 -4.82
C ILE A 63 -5.69 10.99 -6.34
N PHE A 64 -4.66 10.33 -6.86
CA PHE A 64 -4.45 10.11 -8.28
C PHE A 64 -4.71 8.64 -8.62
N LYS A 65 -5.48 8.39 -9.68
CA LYS A 65 -5.61 7.09 -10.32
C LYS A 65 -4.73 7.07 -11.57
N LEU A 66 -3.92 6.02 -11.72
CA LEU A 66 -3.01 5.87 -12.84
C LEU A 66 -3.23 4.51 -13.50
N THR A 67 -2.98 4.45 -14.81
CA THR A 67 -2.87 3.17 -15.53
C THR A 67 -1.68 2.36 -15.00
N ARG A 68 -1.60 1.09 -15.37
CA ARG A 68 -0.49 0.21 -14.97
C ARG A 68 0.87 0.62 -15.55
N ASP A 69 0.87 1.34 -16.66
CA ASP A 69 2.04 1.99 -17.25
C ASP A 69 2.32 3.40 -16.67
N GLY A 70 1.48 3.84 -15.71
CA GLY A 70 1.70 5.02 -14.89
C GLY A 70 1.19 6.33 -15.46
N LYS A 71 0.35 6.30 -16.46
CA LYS A 71 -0.33 7.50 -16.98
C LYS A 71 -1.45 7.90 -16.05
N ILE A 72 -1.50 9.17 -15.64
CA ILE A 72 -2.59 9.70 -14.81
C ILE A 72 -3.90 9.67 -15.62
N ILE A 73 -4.93 9.01 -15.06
CA ILE A 73 -6.26 8.90 -15.66
C ILE A 73 -7.26 9.82 -14.94
N LYS A 74 -7.12 9.94 -13.62
CA LYS A 74 -8.03 10.74 -12.80
C LYS A 74 -7.30 11.33 -11.60
N HIS A 75 -7.73 12.51 -11.19
CA HIS A 75 -7.34 13.14 -9.95
C HIS A 75 -8.62 13.64 -9.24
N VAL A 76 -8.73 13.34 -7.98
CA VAL A 76 -9.77 13.89 -7.11
C VAL A 76 -9.11 14.67 -5.99
N SER A 77 -9.58 15.89 -5.77
CA SER A 77 -9.14 16.68 -4.63
C SER A 77 -9.67 16.05 -3.35
N ALA A 78 -8.82 15.98 -2.33
CA ALA A 78 -9.21 15.61 -0.98
C ALA A 78 -8.86 16.77 -0.03
N PRO A 79 -9.39 16.76 1.19
CA PRO A 79 -8.96 17.72 2.21
C PRO A 79 -7.44 17.76 2.33
N PRO A 80 -6.85 18.87 2.74
CA PRO A 80 -5.41 18.99 2.89
C PRO A 80 -4.85 17.83 3.72
N HIS A 81 -3.78 17.22 3.20
CA HIS A 81 -3.13 16.07 3.79
C HIS A 81 -3.93 14.76 3.70
N SER A 82 -4.31 14.40 2.49
CA SER A 82 -4.63 13.01 2.19
C SER A 82 -3.35 12.18 2.40
N GLY A 83 -3.41 11.26 3.35
CA GLY A 83 -2.31 10.38 3.72
C GLY A 83 -2.22 9.14 2.81
N ASP A 84 -2.07 7.99 3.42
CA ASP A 84 -1.99 6.69 2.73
C ASP A 84 -3.33 6.29 2.11
N VAL A 85 -3.25 5.37 1.16
CA VAL A 85 -4.40 4.80 0.47
C VAL A 85 -4.27 3.28 0.37
N CYS A 86 -5.38 2.56 0.48
CA CYS A 86 -5.43 1.12 0.21
C CYS A 86 -6.60 0.75 -0.71
N TYR A 87 -6.44 -0.39 -1.41
CA TYR A 87 -7.48 -0.94 -2.29
C TYR A 87 -7.99 -2.25 -1.71
N TYR A 88 -9.29 -2.38 -1.58
CA TYR A 88 -9.92 -3.59 -1.07
C TYR A 88 -11.30 -3.82 -1.69
N LYS A 89 -11.51 -5.00 -2.30
CA LYS A 89 -12.81 -5.45 -2.86
C LYS A 89 -13.51 -4.38 -3.72
N GLY A 90 -12.78 -3.78 -4.68
CA GLY A 90 -13.35 -2.79 -5.61
C GLY A 90 -13.44 -1.36 -5.05
N LYS A 91 -12.92 -1.10 -3.87
CA LYS A 91 -12.96 0.19 -3.21
C LYS A 91 -11.56 0.71 -2.86
N VAL A 92 -11.42 2.02 -2.83
CA VAL A 92 -10.22 2.71 -2.36
C VAL A 92 -10.55 3.41 -1.05
N TYR A 93 -9.73 3.17 -0.04
CA TYR A 93 -9.82 3.84 1.25
C TYR A 93 -8.64 4.79 1.38
N SER A 94 -8.88 5.97 1.94
CA SER A 94 -7.86 6.99 2.15
C SER A 94 -7.91 7.48 3.58
N ALA A 95 -6.76 7.50 4.25
CA ALA A 95 -6.58 8.19 5.50
C ALA A 95 -6.36 9.68 5.26
N VAL A 96 -6.99 10.54 6.05
CA VAL A 96 -6.89 11.99 5.91
C VAL A 96 -6.67 12.62 7.29
N ALA A 97 -5.63 13.44 7.42
CA ALA A 97 -5.40 14.26 8.59
C ALA A 97 -5.87 15.69 8.34
N TYR A 98 -6.57 16.29 9.29
CA TYR A 98 -6.97 17.68 9.21
C TYR A 98 -5.93 18.62 9.83
N TYR A 99 -5.56 19.64 9.08
CA TYR A 99 -4.58 20.68 9.51
C TYR A 99 -5.19 22.06 9.68
N ASP A 100 -6.48 22.20 9.44
CA ASP A 100 -7.15 23.46 9.76
C ASP A 100 -7.31 23.63 11.28
N LYS A 101 -7.31 24.88 11.73
CA LYS A 101 -7.32 25.22 13.17
C LYS A 101 -8.50 24.61 13.92
N ALA A 102 -9.64 24.44 13.27
CA ALA A 102 -10.86 23.94 13.89
C ALA A 102 -10.83 22.41 14.10
N ARG A 103 -10.13 21.69 13.24
CA ARG A 103 -10.07 20.21 13.24
C ARG A 103 -8.67 19.65 13.47
N LEU A 104 -7.74 20.48 13.93
CA LEU A 104 -6.37 20.06 14.19
C LEU A 104 -6.33 18.86 15.16
N GLY A 105 -5.63 17.81 14.78
CA GLY A 105 -5.55 16.56 15.54
C GLY A 105 -6.68 15.56 15.25
N LYS A 106 -7.64 15.92 14.39
CA LYS A 106 -8.68 15.03 13.89
C LYS A 106 -8.38 14.58 12.47
N GLY A 107 -9.14 13.63 11.97
CA GLY A 107 -9.03 13.13 10.61
C GLY A 107 -10.29 12.46 10.14
N CYS A 108 -10.21 11.82 8.97
CA CYS A 108 -11.28 10.95 8.49
C CYS A 108 -10.73 9.80 7.65
N ILE A 109 -11.56 8.80 7.44
CA ILE A 109 -11.36 7.78 6.43
C ILE A 109 -12.38 8.02 5.33
N ASN A 110 -11.91 8.26 4.12
CA ASN A 110 -12.77 8.33 2.95
C ASN A 110 -12.79 6.98 2.23
N GLU A 111 -13.98 6.57 1.81
CA GLU A 111 -14.22 5.41 0.97
C GLU A 111 -14.65 5.89 -0.41
N TYR A 112 -13.96 5.40 -1.44
CA TYR A 112 -14.25 5.67 -2.84
C TYR A 112 -14.52 4.36 -3.57
N ASP A 113 -15.23 4.43 -4.69
CA ASP A 113 -15.22 3.34 -5.66
C ASP A 113 -13.86 3.28 -6.41
N ALA A 114 -13.70 2.27 -7.27
CA ALA A 114 -12.47 2.12 -8.06
C ALA A 114 -12.24 3.27 -9.07
N ASP A 115 -13.25 4.07 -9.35
CA ASP A 115 -13.16 5.26 -10.21
C ASP A 115 -12.99 6.55 -9.41
N LEU A 116 -12.68 6.45 -8.12
CA LEU A 116 -12.49 7.56 -7.21
C LEU A 116 -13.73 8.48 -7.09
N ASN A 117 -14.93 7.92 -7.17
CA ASN A 117 -16.13 8.63 -6.72
C ASN A 117 -16.28 8.41 -5.22
N LEU A 118 -16.40 9.49 -4.45
CA LEU A 118 -16.54 9.42 -3.00
C LEU A 118 -17.88 8.75 -2.65
N LEU A 119 -17.83 7.66 -1.91
CA LEU A 119 -19.00 6.91 -1.45
C LEU A 119 -19.38 7.30 -0.02
N ARG A 120 -18.36 7.48 0.84
CA ARG A 120 -18.59 7.73 2.26
C ARG A 120 -17.36 8.38 2.91
N THR A 121 -17.61 9.20 3.92
CA THR A 121 -16.60 9.73 4.85
C THR A 121 -16.93 9.27 6.26
N TYR A 122 -15.93 8.76 6.97
CA TYR A 122 -16.02 8.42 8.38
C TYR A 122 -15.10 9.35 9.19
N GLU A 123 -15.70 10.22 9.97
CA GLU A 123 -14.96 11.19 10.80
C GLU A 123 -14.30 10.51 11.99
N LEU A 124 -13.08 10.94 12.28
CA LEU A 124 -12.26 10.44 13.39
C LEU A 124 -11.90 11.60 14.35
N GLU A 125 -11.96 11.33 15.63
CA GLU A 125 -11.49 12.24 16.67
C GLU A 125 -9.95 12.20 16.85
N VAL A 126 -9.24 11.55 15.93
CA VAL A 126 -7.78 11.42 15.89
C VAL A 126 -7.26 11.68 14.49
N SER A 127 -6.05 12.21 14.39
CA SER A 127 -5.35 12.32 13.11
C SER A 127 -4.95 10.94 12.59
N THR A 128 -4.96 10.74 11.28
CA THR A 128 -4.59 9.46 10.65
C THR A 128 -3.79 9.66 9.38
N ASP A 129 -2.82 8.77 9.14
CA ASP A 129 -1.96 8.77 7.95
C ASP A 129 -1.91 7.41 7.24
N GLY A 130 -1.37 6.36 7.87
CA GLY A 130 -1.29 5.01 7.29
C GLY A 130 -2.64 4.29 7.31
N ILE A 131 -2.96 3.52 6.25
CA ILE A 131 -4.22 2.76 6.18
C ILE A 131 -4.06 1.47 5.37
N THR A 132 -4.70 0.40 5.82
CA THR A 132 -4.90 -0.83 5.04
C THR A 132 -6.17 -1.56 5.47
N VAL A 133 -6.59 -2.54 4.67
CA VAL A 133 -7.69 -3.45 5.05
C VAL A 133 -7.17 -4.88 5.07
N LEU A 134 -7.42 -5.56 6.19
CA LEU A 134 -7.12 -6.98 6.37
C LEU A 134 -8.28 -7.67 7.10
N ASN A 135 -8.78 -8.77 6.55
CA ASN A 135 -9.88 -9.56 7.13
C ASN A 135 -11.14 -8.73 7.45
N ASP A 136 -11.58 -7.90 6.48
CA ASP A 136 -12.72 -6.99 6.62
C ASP A 136 -12.61 -5.98 7.79
N LYS A 137 -11.39 -5.70 8.25
CA LYS A 137 -11.06 -4.66 9.21
C LYS A 137 -10.11 -3.63 8.59
N ILE A 138 -10.41 -2.36 8.78
CA ILE A 138 -9.53 -1.25 8.44
C ILE A 138 -8.57 -1.05 9.61
N TYR A 139 -7.28 -1.07 9.33
CA TYR A 139 -6.20 -0.70 10.23
C TYR A 139 -5.67 0.66 9.79
N PHE A 140 -5.59 1.62 10.70
CA PHE A 140 -5.11 2.96 10.40
C PHE A 140 -4.19 3.48 11.49
N GLY A 141 -3.16 4.22 11.07
CA GLY A 141 -2.31 4.95 12.00
C GLY A 141 -3.11 6.02 12.72
N ALA A 142 -3.16 5.98 14.04
CA ALA A 142 -3.86 6.94 14.87
C ALA A 142 -2.87 7.59 15.83
N GLY A 143 -2.71 8.89 15.76
CA GLY A 143 -1.78 9.49 16.67
C GLY A 143 -1.58 10.97 16.49
N PRO A 144 -0.96 11.59 17.48
CA PRO A 144 -0.63 12.99 17.40
C PRO A 144 0.41 13.17 16.27
N THR A 145 0.16 14.12 15.40
CA THR A 145 1.12 14.67 14.46
C THR A 145 2.23 15.44 15.21
N GLN A 146 2.92 14.77 16.12
CA GLN A 146 3.96 15.42 16.91
C GLN A 146 5.31 15.33 16.21
N GLN A 147 5.95 16.49 16.03
CA GLN A 147 7.32 16.56 15.50
C GLN A 147 8.39 15.99 16.45
N LYS A 148 8.02 15.69 17.71
CA LYS A 148 8.95 15.11 18.68
C LYS A 148 9.06 13.61 18.51
N LEU A 149 10.27 13.09 18.68
CA LEU A 149 10.51 11.64 18.70
C LEU A 149 9.71 10.97 19.83
N HIS A 150 8.98 9.93 19.49
CA HIS A 150 8.24 9.11 20.44
C HIS A 150 8.36 7.63 20.06
N ARG A 151 8.32 6.73 21.05
CA ARG A 151 8.46 5.28 20.81
C ARG A 151 7.14 4.58 20.53
N GLY A 152 6.08 5.04 21.14
CA GLY A 152 4.77 4.44 20.98
C GLY A 152 4.07 4.98 19.73
N ASN A 153 3.43 4.08 19.01
CA ASN A 153 2.50 4.42 17.94
C ASN A 153 1.15 3.78 18.26
N ARG A 154 0.08 4.42 17.83
CA ARG A 154 -1.28 3.93 18.02
C ARG A 154 -1.87 3.50 16.70
N ILE A 155 -2.52 2.35 16.71
CA ILE A 155 -3.29 1.83 15.58
C ILE A 155 -4.76 1.83 15.95
N GLY A 156 -5.59 2.43 15.10
CA GLY A 156 -7.04 2.30 15.17
C GLY A 156 -7.49 1.12 14.29
N VAL A 157 -8.47 0.38 14.75
CA VAL A 157 -9.08 -0.74 14.02
C VAL A 157 -10.59 -0.57 14.02
N ILE A 158 -11.21 -0.63 12.83
CA ILE A 158 -12.66 -0.54 12.67
C ILE A 158 -13.12 -1.51 11.57
N PRO A 159 -14.31 -2.12 11.68
CA PRO A 159 -14.87 -2.91 10.57
C PRO A 159 -15.00 -2.09 9.27
N VAL A 160 -14.83 -2.74 8.13
CA VAL A 160 -14.89 -2.09 6.80
C VAL A 160 -16.25 -1.49 6.46
N ASP A 161 -17.31 -1.94 7.13
CA ASP A 161 -18.66 -1.37 7.00
C ASP A 161 -18.87 -0.13 7.88
N PHE A 162 -17.88 0.23 8.70
CA PHE A 162 -17.87 1.32 9.68
C PHE A 162 -18.94 1.23 10.76
N LYS A 163 -19.37 0.01 11.08
CA LYS A 163 -20.26 -0.19 12.22
C LYS A 163 -19.49 -0.17 13.52
N GLY A 164 -19.91 0.68 14.43
CA GLY A 164 -19.30 0.84 15.74
C GLY A 164 -18.27 1.98 15.82
N LYS A 165 -17.52 1.98 16.89
CA LYS A 165 -16.41 2.91 17.12
C LYS A 165 -15.08 2.18 16.88
N PRO A 166 -14.04 2.88 16.43
CA PRO A 166 -12.72 2.27 16.32
C PRO A 166 -12.19 1.86 17.69
N GLU A 167 -11.56 0.69 17.72
CA GLU A 167 -10.72 0.25 18.84
C GLU A 167 -9.31 0.76 18.63
N PHE A 168 -8.60 1.12 19.70
CA PHE A 168 -7.26 1.67 19.62
C PHE A 168 -6.28 0.80 20.41
N PHE A 169 -5.13 0.54 19.77
CA PHE A 169 -4.07 -0.29 20.28
C PHE A 169 -2.73 0.47 20.23
N ASP A 170 -2.05 0.54 21.33
CA ASP A 170 -0.69 1.08 21.37
C ASP A 170 0.29 -0.02 20.97
N ILE A 171 1.15 0.27 19.99
CA ILE A 171 2.20 -0.62 19.50
C ILE A 171 3.57 -0.05 19.85
N ASP A 172 4.47 -0.92 20.32
CA ASP A 172 5.89 -0.60 20.48
C ASP A 172 6.70 -1.38 19.43
N HIS A 173 7.35 -0.67 18.54
CA HIS A 173 8.26 -1.26 17.52
C HIS A 173 9.73 -1.14 17.91
N GLY A 174 10.02 -0.71 19.14
CA GLY A 174 11.36 -0.74 19.73
C GLY A 174 12.26 0.46 19.40
N TYR A 175 11.82 1.42 18.56
CA TYR A 175 12.60 2.59 18.20
C TYR A 175 11.76 3.88 18.12
N PRO A 176 12.38 5.05 18.32
CA PRO A 176 11.63 6.31 18.26
C PRO A 176 11.29 6.71 16.81
N THR A 177 10.10 7.25 16.62
CA THR A 177 9.62 7.77 15.34
C THR A 177 9.08 9.19 15.49
N HIS A 178 9.06 9.94 14.38
CA HIS A 178 8.26 11.16 14.25
C HIS A 178 6.94 10.80 13.56
N PHE A 179 5.89 11.55 13.78
CA PHE A 179 4.60 11.50 13.06
C PHE A 179 3.90 10.13 12.97
N GLY A 180 4.44 9.09 13.58
CA GLY A 180 3.78 7.79 13.65
C GLY A 180 3.85 6.95 12.35
N VAL A 181 2.81 6.16 12.14
CA VAL A 181 2.69 5.22 11.02
C VAL A 181 2.28 5.97 9.77
N GLN A 182 3.12 5.92 8.74
CA GLN A 182 2.92 6.67 7.49
C GLN A 182 2.22 5.84 6.41
N CYS A 183 2.56 4.56 6.28
CA CYS A 183 1.91 3.65 5.37
C CYS A 183 1.71 2.29 6.02
N ILE A 184 0.63 1.61 5.66
CA ILE A 184 0.38 0.23 6.04
C ILE A 184 0.08 -0.57 4.78
N ALA A 185 0.74 -1.72 4.63
CA ALA A 185 0.43 -2.71 3.60
C ALA A 185 0.16 -4.07 4.23
N THR A 186 -0.40 -5.00 3.47
CA THR A 186 -0.66 -6.36 3.93
C THR A 186 -0.36 -7.40 2.85
N ASP A 187 0.05 -8.59 3.27
CA ASP A 187 0.13 -9.77 2.42
C ASP A 187 -1.10 -10.69 2.55
N GLY A 188 -2.14 -10.19 3.21
CA GLY A 188 -3.34 -10.98 3.54
C GLY A 188 -3.22 -11.79 4.83
N LYS A 189 -2.06 -11.77 5.49
CA LYS A 189 -1.78 -12.48 6.76
C LYS A 189 -1.14 -11.58 7.80
N LEU A 190 -0.22 -10.71 7.38
CA LEU A 190 0.57 -9.82 8.21
C LEU A 190 0.32 -8.36 7.80
N LEU A 191 0.62 -7.46 8.71
CA LEU A 191 0.63 -6.02 8.50
C LEU A 191 2.07 -5.54 8.40
N PHE A 192 2.36 -4.70 7.42
CA PHE A 192 3.66 -4.10 7.16
C PHE A 192 3.52 -2.60 7.33
N MET A 193 4.14 -2.05 8.35
CA MET A 193 3.99 -0.65 8.74
C MET A 193 5.29 0.11 8.52
N SER A 194 5.27 1.13 7.69
CA SER A 194 6.37 2.06 7.57
C SER A 194 6.15 3.28 8.47
N PHE A 195 7.23 3.73 9.09
CA PHE A 195 7.24 4.85 10.01
C PHE A 195 8.04 6.01 9.41
N TYR A 196 7.83 7.20 9.89
CA TYR A 196 8.48 8.38 9.35
C TYR A 196 10.01 8.38 9.46
N CYS A 197 10.56 7.59 10.35
CA CYS A 197 12.02 7.35 10.44
C CYS A 197 12.40 6.16 9.56
N HIS A 198 12.58 6.40 8.28
CA HIS A 198 12.84 5.39 7.25
C HIS A 198 14.13 4.56 7.45
N GLU A 199 15.07 5.03 8.25
CA GLU A 199 16.31 4.35 8.59
C GLU A 199 16.10 3.06 9.39
N TYR A 200 15.00 2.95 10.11
CA TYR A 200 14.67 1.77 10.91
C TYR A 200 13.94 0.68 10.14
N GLY A 201 13.39 0.98 8.97
CA GLY A 201 12.75 0.01 8.10
C GLY A 201 11.24 -0.08 8.25
N VAL A 202 10.71 -1.27 7.98
CA VAL A 202 9.28 -1.59 8.01
C VAL A 202 9.04 -2.58 9.15
N GLY A 203 8.18 -2.22 10.09
CA GLY A 203 7.71 -3.11 11.15
C GLY A 203 6.71 -4.13 10.60
N VAL A 204 6.83 -5.38 11.02
CA VAL A 204 5.92 -6.47 10.66
C VAL A 204 5.13 -6.90 11.87
N PHE A 205 3.81 -6.96 11.74
CA PHE A 205 2.90 -7.28 12.82
C PHE A 205 1.88 -8.33 12.39
N THR A 206 1.39 -9.10 13.36
CA THR A 206 0.21 -9.95 13.17
C THR A 206 -1.08 -9.11 13.11
N PRO A 207 -2.23 -9.67 12.68
CA PRO A 207 -3.50 -8.94 12.71
C PRO A 207 -3.95 -8.50 14.11
N ASP A 208 -3.49 -9.17 15.17
CA ASP A 208 -3.69 -8.78 16.57
C ASP A 208 -2.60 -7.83 17.09
N LEU A 209 -1.86 -7.20 16.16
CA LEU A 209 -0.86 -6.15 16.38
C LEU A 209 0.36 -6.57 17.22
N LYS A 210 0.64 -7.87 17.33
CA LYS A 210 1.87 -8.35 17.94
C LYS A 210 3.05 -8.20 17.00
N PRO A 211 4.21 -7.68 17.45
CA PRO A 211 5.38 -7.53 16.61
C PRO A 211 5.95 -8.89 16.20
N VAL A 212 6.23 -9.05 14.92
CA VAL A 212 6.90 -10.21 14.31
C VAL A 212 8.37 -9.91 14.06
N GLY A 213 8.68 -8.67 13.67
CA GLY A 213 10.04 -8.25 13.38
C GLY A 213 10.11 -6.92 12.63
N VAL A 214 11.33 -6.56 12.23
CA VAL A 214 11.62 -5.37 11.43
C VAL A 214 12.40 -5.78 10.18
N ILE A 215 11.96 -5.30 9.03
CA ILE A 215 12.62 -5.54 7.76
C ILE A 215 13.44 -4.29 7.40
N LYS A 216 14.72 -4.46 7.06
CA LYS A 216 15.54 -3.38 6.51
C LYS A 216 15.04 -3.01 5.10
N PHE A 217 14.10 -2.11 5.06
CA PHE A 217 13.49 -1.65 3.82
C PHE A 217 13.14 -0.17 3.94
N THR A 218 13.79 0.64 3.13
CA THR A 218 13.63 2.11 3.21
C THR A 218 12.33 2.51 2.52
N SER A 219 11.26 2.67 3.29
CA SER A 219 10.00 3.20 2.77
C SER A 219 9.23 3.88 3.89
N SER A 220 9.31 5.18 3.97
CA SER A 220 8.49 5.97 4.88
C SER A 220 7.20 6.44 4.23
N ILE A 221 7.20 6.62 2.91
CA ILE A 221 6.08 7.15 2.12
C ILE A 221 5.99 6.36 0.82
N GLY A 222 4.78 6.09 0.34
CA GLY A 222 4.56 5.41 -0.92
C GLY A 222 4.86 3.90 -0.90
N PHE A 223 4.62 3.25 0.22
CA PHE A 223 4.66 1.80 0.35
C PHE A 223 3.23 1.25 0.27
N GLY A 224 3.00 0.32 -0.63
CA GLY A 224 1.69 -0.30 -0.81
C GLY A 224 1.80 -1.75 -1.27
N ASP A 225 0.75 -2.52 -1.08
CA ASP A 225 0.63 -3.87 -1.60
C ASP A 225 0.31 -3.86 -3.10
N PHE A 226 0.77 -4.87 -3.79
CA PHE A 226 0.54 -5.07 -5.20
C PHE A 226 -0.29 -6.33 -5.41
N PRO A 227 -1.57 -6.21 -5.84
CA PRO A 227 -2.42 -7.37 -6.02
C PRO A 227 -1.88 -8.24 -7.13
N GLN A 228 -1.58 -9.47 -6.79
CA GLN A 228 -1.21 -10.52 -7.74
C GLN A 228 -2.32 -11.56 -7.85
N ASN A 229 -2.41 -12.14 -9.03
CA ASN A 229 -3.22 -13.33 -9.23
C ASN A 229 -2.73 -14.44 -8.30
N LYS A 230 -3.36 -14.59 -7.15
CA LYS A 230 -3.37 -15.73 -6.20
C LYS A 230 -2.13 -16.65 -6.16
N THR A 231 -0.94 -16.16 -6.42
CA THR A 231 0.29 -16.93 -6.20
C THR A 231 0.72 -16.84 -4.75
N ALA A 232 1.43 -17.85 -4.27
CA ALA A 232 1.84 -18.00 -2.87
C ALA A 232 2.71 -16.86 -2.30
N ASP A 233 3.09 -15.91 -3.12
CA ASP A 233 4.02 -14.83 -2.79
C ASP A 233 3.38 -13.45 -3.04
N THR A 234 3.21 -12.69 -1.99
CA THR A 234 2.75 -11.30 -2.09
C THR A 234 3.86 -10.41 -2.63
N VAL A 235 3.53 -9.61 -3.62
CA VAL A 235 4.44 -8.62 -4.16
C VAL A 235 4.02 -7.23 -3.69
N PHE A 236 4.95 -6.54 -3.08
CA PHE A 236 4.81 -5.17 -2.69
C PHE A 236 5.41 -4.27 -3.76
N PHE A 237 4.95 -3.04 -3.83
CA PHE A 237 5.62 -2.02 -4.61
C PHE A 237 5.94 -0.82 -3.75
N ARG A 238 7.00 -0.14 -4.12
CA ARG A 238 7.47 1.06 -3.49
C ARG A 238 7.46 2.19 -4.51
N VAL A 239 6.92 3.32 -4.11
CA VAL A 239 6.95 4.53 -4.92
C VAL A 239 7.91 5.53 -4.31
N ARG A 240 8.81 6.05 -5.13
CA ARG A 240 9.72 7.13 -4.75
C ARG A 240 9.45 8.34 -5.63
N GLN A 241 9.12 9.45 -5.02
CA GLN A 241 9.11 10.72 -5.71
C GLN A 241 10.53 11.29 -5.80
N LYS A 242 10.92 11.74 -6.96
CA LYS A 242 12.23 12.34 -7.24
C LYS A 242 12.06 13.78 -7.69
N TYR A 243 12.89 14.64 -7.14
CA TYR A 243 13.01 16.04 -7.53
C TYR A 243 14.43 16.31 -7.97
N ASN A 244 14.59 17.01 -9.09
CA ASN A 244 15.88 17.52 -9.49
C ASN A 244 15.85 19.06 -9.46
N TYR A 245 15.97 19.62 -8.25
CA TYR A 245 15.93 21.07 -8.04
C TYR A 245 16.98 21.82 -8.84
N LYS A 246 18.17 21.24 -9.05
CA LYS A 246 19.29 21.88 -9.80
C LYS A 246 18.97 22.04 -11.28
N LYS A 247 18.26 21.09 -11.87
CA LYS A 247 17.94 21.09 -13.31
C LYS A 247 16.58 21.68 -13.61
N LYS A 248 15.80 22.10 -12.63
CA LYS A 248 14.40 22.54 -12.78
C LYS A 248 13.54 21.50 -13.54
N GLU A 249 13.93 20.23 -13.47
CA GLU A 249 13.15 19.14 -14.09
C GLU A 249 11.84 18.94 -13.32
N LYS A 250 10.80 18.57 -14.05
CA LYS A 250 9.53 18.18 -13.44
C LYS A 250 9.74 17.02 -12.49
N PRO A 251 9.09 17.01 -11.33
CA PRO A 251 9.18 15.87 -10.42
C PRO A 251 8.66 14.61 -11.12
N TYR A 252 9.29 13.50 -10.84
CA TYR A 252 8.88 12.20 -11.35
C TYR A 252 8.89 11.18 -10.22
N PHE A 253 8.26 10.05 -10.43
CA PHE A 253 8.32 8.94 -9.48
C PHE A 253 8.83 7.66 -10.11
N ILE A 254 9.41 6.82 -9.27
CA ILE A 254 9.91 5.50 -9.63
C ILE A 254 9.11 4.48 -8.82
N ILE A 255 8.52 3.51 -9.51
CA ILE A 255 7.91 2.34 -8.89
C ILE A 255 8.91 1.19 -8.97
N THR A 256 9.13 0.53 -7.83
CA THR A 256 9.92 -0.70 -7.75
C THR A 256 9.09 -1.78 -7.10
N PHE A 257 9.22 -3.01 -7.58
CA PHE A 257 8.48 -4.16 -7.07
C PHE A 257 9.36 -5.02 -6.18
N HIS A 258 8.80 -5.52 -5.11
CA HIS A 258 9.50 -6.27 -4.09
C HIS A 258 8.66 -7.46 -3.64
N LYS A 259 9.33 -8.57 -3.33
CA LYS A 259 8.73 -9.76 -2.75
C LYS A 259 9.20 -9.92 -1.31
N TYR A 260 8.25 -10.14 -0.40
CA TYR A 260 8.60 -10.53 0.96
C TYR A 260 8.85 -12.04 1.04
N ARG A 261 10.02 -12.43 1.51
CA ARG A 261 10.37 -13.83 1.73
C ARG A 261 11.38 -13.95 2.85
N ASN A 262 11.11 -14.85 3.82
CA ASN A 262 12.02 -15.16 4.93
C ASN A 262 12.54 -13.91 5.66
N GLY A 263 11.66 -12.99 6.04
CA GLY A 263 12.02 -11.77 6.76
C GLY A 263 12.71 -10.69 5.92
N LYS A 264 12.75 -10.82 4.59
CA LYS A 264 13.45 -9.86 3.70
C LYS A 264 12.57 -9.40 2.55
N MET A 265 12.76 -8.15 2.13
CA MET A 265 12.22 -7.62 0.87
C MET A 265 13.23 -7.83 -0.24
N ILE A 266 12.88 -8.65 -1.22
CA ILE A 266 13.69 -8.96 -2.40
C ILE A 266 13.22 -8.05 -3.54
N ASN A 267 14.13 -7.26 -4.11
CA ASN A 267 13.82 -6.42 -5.26
C ASN A 267 13.65 -7.29 -6.51
N LEU A 268 12.48 -7.19 -7.15
CA LEU A 268 12.14 -7.90 -8.38
C LEU A 268 12.35 -7.02 -9.62
N SER A 269 12.53 -5.72 -9.44
CA SER A 269 12.73 -4.80 -10.55
C SER A 269 14.11 -5.02 -11.17
N SER A 270 14.18 -5.13 -12.50
CA SER A 270 15.46 -5.15 -13.21
C SER A 270 16.23 -3.85 -12.94
N LYS A 271 17.56 -3.94 -12.83
CA LYS A 271 18.39 -2.72 -12.85
C LYS A 271 18.14 -2.03 -14.19
N GLU A 272 17.73 -0.75 -14.17
CA GLU A 272 17.77 0.05 -15.40
C GLU A 272 19.14 -0.12 -16.03
N ASN A 273 19.18 -0.64 -17.25
CA ASN A 273 20.36 -0.50 -18.07
C ASN A 273 20.55 1.01 -18.27
N LYS A 274 21.54 1.58 -17.61
CA LYS A 274 21.99 2.94 -17.87
C LYS A 274 22.43 2.99 -19.33
N LYS A 275 21.54 3.42 -20.22
CA LYS A 275 21.92 3.93 -21.52
C LYS A 275 22.18 5.42 -21.44
#